data_9c33e096f30968ac32b4d40d5a273f50
#
_entry.id   9c33e096f30968ac32b4d40d5a273f50
#
_cell.length_a   1.000
_cell.length_b   1.000
_cell.length_c   1.000
_cell.angle_alpha   90.00
_cell.angle_beta   90.00
_cell.angle_gamma   90.00
#
_symmetry.space_group_name_H-M   'P 1'
#
loop_
_entity.id
_entity.type
_entity.pdbx_description
1 polymer ?
#
loop_
_entity_poly.entity_id
_entity_poly.type
_entity_poly.pdbx_seq_one_letter_code
_entity_poly.pdbx_strand_id
1 'polypeptide(L)'
;MTTKQRAYLKGLAMTMDPIFQIGKNSMTPELTKAVGEALEARELIKISVLKNCLEDPRMLADTLAERTHSQVVQVIGKKIVLYREGKDKNKRIELP
;
A
#
# COMPACT_ATOMS: atom_id res chain seq x y z
N MET A 1 8.35 5.40 11.05
CA MET A 1 6.93 5.72 11.32
C MET A 1 6.61 5.42 12.77
N THR A 2 6.02 6.38 13.46
CA THR A 2 5.62 6.19 14.86
C THR A 2 4.30 5.43 14.94
N THR A 3 4.00 4.89 16.14
CA THR A 3 2.71 4.23 16.37
C THR A 3 1.54 5.19 16.13
N LYS A 4 1.68 6.44 16.54
CA LYS A 4 0.67 7.46 16.34
C LYS A 4 0.42 7.76 14.85
N GLN A 5 1.50 7.86 14.08
CA GLN A 5 1.41 8.09 12.65
C GLN A 5 0.75 6.90 11.94
N ARG A 6 1.13 5.69 12.33
CA ARG A 6 0.53 4.48 11.77
C ARG A 6 -0.97 4.41 12.07
N ALA A 7 -1.37 4.72 13.29
CA ALA A 7 -2.78 4.73 13.67
C ALA A 7 -3.58 5.75 12.84
N TYR A 8 -3.00 6.92 12.61
CA TYR A 8 -3.61 7.96 11.79
C TYR A 8 -3.83 7.48 10.35
N LEU A 9 -2.80 6.85 9.76
CA LEU A 9 -2.89 6.33 8.38
C LEU A 9 -3.88 5.18 8.28
N LYS A 10 -3.97 4.32 9.29
CA LYS A 10 -4.99 3.25 9.32
C LYS A 10 -6.40 3.85 9.30
N GLY A 11 -6.60 4.93 10.05
CA GLY A 11 -7.88 5.63 10.08
C GLY A 11 -8.27 6.18 8.71
N LEU A 12 -7.33 6.82 8.03
CA LEU A 12 -7.56 7.31 6.67
C LEU A 12 -7.90 6.18 5.70
N ALA A 13 -7.23 5.05 5.84
CA ALA A 13 -7.40 3.92 4.93
C ALA A 13 -8.73 3.19 5.13
N MET A 14 -9.38 3.34 6.27
CA MET A 14 -10.65 2.64 6.56
C MET A 14 -11.73 2.91 5.52
N THR A 15 -11.79 4.13 5.01
CA THR A 15 -12.81 4.55 4.04
C THR A 15 -12.30 4.55 2.61
N MET A 16 -11.05 4.16 2.38
CA MET A 16 -10.48 4.11 1.04
C MET A 16 -10.83 2.81 0.34
N ASP A 17 -11.06 2.89 -0.96
CA ASP A 17 -11.24 1.71 -1.79
C ASP A 17 -9.89 1.21 -2.28
N PRO A 18 -9.72 -0.13 -2.46
CA PRO A 18 -8.51 -0.66 -3.09
C PRO A 18 -8.41 -0.14 -4.52
N ILE A 19 -7.23 0.29 -4.92
CA ILE A 19 -6.99 0.75 -6.29
C ILE A 19 -6.25 -0.28 -7.14
N PHE A 20 -5.73 -1.34 -6.52
CA PHE A 20 -5.10 -2.46 -7.21
C PHE A 20 -5.63 -3.77 -6.66
N GLN A 21 -5.56 -4.81 -7.50
CA GLN A 21 -5.93 -6.16 -7.11
C GLN A 21 -4.78 -7.10 -7.50
N ILE A 22 -4.41 -7.99 -6.59
CA ILE A 22 -3.39 -9.00 -6.85
C ILE A 22 -4.10 -10.34 -7.01
N GLY A 23 -4.04 -10.88 -8.21
CA GLY A 23 -4.72 -12.13 -8.54
C GLY A 23 -3.76 -13.28 -8.77
N LYS A 24 -4.16 -14.19 -9.65
CA LYS A 24 -3.47 -15.44 -9.95
C LYS A 24 -1.98 -15.29 -10.31
N ASN A 25 -1.65 -14.23 -11.04
CA ASN A 25 -0.26 -13.98 -11.46
C ASN A 25 0.61 -13.36 -10.39
N SER A 26 0.01 -13.11 -9.21
CA SER A 26 0.71 -12.51 -8.08
C SER A 26 1.39 -11.18 -8.47
N MET A 27 2.59 -10.92 -7.97
CA MET A 27 3.30 -9.68 -8.29
C MET A 27 4.00 -9.79 -9.63
N THR A 28 3.74 -8.80 -10.50
CA THR A 28 4.42 -8.65 -11.78
C THR A 28 5.24 -7.37 -11.74
N PRO A 29 6.24 -7.22 -12.63
CA PRO A 29 6.97 -5.96 -12.74
C PRO A 29 6.05 -4.78 -13.06
N GLU A 30 5.03 -5.01 -13.88
CA GLU A 30 4.05 -3.99 -14.24
C GLU A 30 3.26 -3.52 -13.01
N LEU A 31 2.81 -4.46 -12.17
CA LEU A 31 2.10 -4.13 -10.95
C LEU A 31 2.99 -3.33 -9.98
N THR A 32 4.23 -3.78 -9.79
CA THR A 32 5.17 -3.09 -8.90
C THR A 32 5.41 -1.66 -9.37
N LYS A 33 5.58 -1.46 -10.67
CA LYS A 33 5.75 -0.12 -11.25
C LYS A 33 4.51 0.74 -11.01
N ALA A 34 3.32 0.19 -11.28
CA ALA A 34 2.06 0.91 -11.10
C ALA A 34 1.84 1.30 -9.64
N VAL A 35 2.18 0.41 -8.70
CA VAL A 35 2.09 0.70 -7.27
C VAL A 35 3.03 1.85 -6.89
N GLY A 36 4.25 1.83 -7.40
CA GLY A 36 5.20 2.91 -7.16
C GLY A 36 4.69 4.26 -7.67
N GLU A 37 4.12 4.28 -8.87
CA GLU A 37 3.56 5.49 -9.45
C GLU A 37 2.35 6.01 -8.64
N ALA A 38 1.51 5.10 -8.17
CA ALA A 38 0.37 5.46 -7.35
C ALA A 38 0.80 6.04 -5.99
N LEU A 39 1.84 5.47 -5.38
CA LEU A 39 2.41 5.99 -4.15
C LEU A 39 2.97 7.40 -4.33
N GLU A 40 3.62 7.65 -5.46
CA GLU A 40 4.14 8.99 -5.77
C GLU A 40 3.01 10.01 -5.88
N ALA A 41 1.88 9.61 -6.47
CA ALA A 41 0.75 10.50 -6.69
C ALA A 41 -0.14 10.67 -5.45
N ARG A 42 -0.32 9.60 -4.67
CA ARG A 42 -1.34 9.56 -3.60
C ARG A 42 -0.78 9.41 -2.19
N GLU A 43 0.46 8.95 -2.04
CA GLU A 43 1.16 8.67 -0.80
C GLU A 43 0.59 7.48 -0.01
N LEU A 44 -0.73 7.35 0.09
CA LEU A 44 -1.40 6.26 0.80
C LEU A 44 -2.29 5.51 -0.17
N ILE A 45 -2.11 4.19 -0.27
CA ILE A 45 -2.89 3.36 -1.17
C ILE A 45 -3.34 2.08 -0.48
N LYS A 46 -4.40 1.49 -1.00
CA LYS A 46 -4.94 0.23 -0.53
C LYS A 46 -4.99 -0.76 -1.68
N ILE A 47 -4.60 -2.00 -1.40
CA ILE A 47 -4.50 -3.08 -2.40
C ILE A 47 -5.32 -4.27 -1.88
N SER A 48 -6.09 -4.88 -2.76
CA SER A 48 -6.87 -6.09 -2.45
C SER A 48 -6.18 -7.32 -3.01
N VAL A 49 -6.03 -8.36 -2.20
CA VAL A 49 -5.52 -9.65 -2.65
C VAL A 49 -6.73 -10.54 -2.95
N LEU A 50 -6.83 -11.01 -4.18
CA LEU A 50 -7.97 -11.80 -4.63
C LEU A 50 -7.85 -13.26 -4.17
N LYS A 51 -8.96 -13.97 -4.15
CA LYS A 51 -9.03 -15.37 -3.70
C LYS A 51 -8.16 -16.31 -4.53
N ASN A 52 -7.94 -15.99 -5.80
CA ASN A 52 -7.13 -16.82 -6.69
C ASN A 52 -5.63 -16.57 -6.56
N CYS A 53 -5.22 -15.65 -5.71
CA CYS A 53 -3.83 -15.48 -5.33
C CYS A 53 -3.55 -16.35 -4.12
N LEU A 54 -2.63 -17.29 -4.25
CA LEU A 54 -2.32 -18.26 -3.21
C LEU A 54 -1.23 -17.80 -2.25
N GLU A 55 -0.62 -16.65 -2.53
CA GLU A 55 0.46 -16.14 -1.68
C GLU A 55 -0.07 -15.40 -0.46
N ASP A 56 0.70 -15.46 0.63
CA ASP A 56 0.36 -14.79 1.87
C ASP A 56 0.33 -13.27 1.68
N PRO A 57 -0.78 -12.59 2.01
CA PRO A 57 -0.86 -11.14 1.89
C PRO A 57 0.25 -10.39 2.64
N ARG A 58 0.67 -10.90 3.79
CA ARG A 58 1.76 -10.25 4.56
C ARG A 58 3.07 -10.28 3.80
N MET A 59 3.40 -11.41 3.19
CA MET A 59 4.62 -11.54 2.38
C MET A 59 4.56 -10.65 1.15
N LEU A 60 3.38 -10.56 0.51
CA LEU A 60 3.18 -9.68 -0.63
C LEU A 60 3.39 -8.22 -0.23
N ALA A 61 2.83 -7.83 0.91
CA ALA A 61 2.96 -6.45 1.40
C ALA A 61 4.42 -6.10 1.67
N ASP A 62 5.15 -6.97 2.35
CA ASP A 62 6.56 -6.73 2.68
C ASP A 62 7.41 -6.63 1.41
N THR A 63 7.17 -7.50 0.44
CA THR A 63 7.91 -7.46 -0.83
C THR A 63 7.61 -6.20 -1.63
N LEU A 64 6.33 -5.81 -1.73
CA LEU A 64 5.94 -4.58 -2.42
C LEU A 64 6.55 -3.35 -1.75
N ALA A 65 6.50 -3.31 -0.41
CA ALA A 65 7.07 -2.19 0.34
C ALA A 65 8.56 -2.06 0.08
N GLU A 66 9.28 -3.17 0.06
CA GLU A 66 10.71 -3.16 -0.23
C GLU A 66 11.00 -2.66 -1.65
N ARG A 67 10.28 -3.18 -2.64
CA ARG A 67 10.50 -2.82 -4.05
C ARG A 67 10.10 -1.39 -4.38
N THR A 68 9.11 -0.84 -3.69
CA THR A 68 8.62 0.52 -3.94
C THR A 68 9.17 1.54 -2.94
N HIS A 69 10.03 1.11 -2.01
CA HIS A 69 10.56 1.96 -0.95
C HIS A 69 9.46 2.62 -0.13
N SER A 70 8.42 1.84 0.16
CA SER A 70 7.29 2.30 0.96
C SER A 70 7.25 1.55 2.29
N GLN A 71 6.28 1.91 3.12
CA GLN A 71 6.09 1.28 4.43
C GLN A 71 4.75 0.57 4.45
N VAL A 72 4.72 -0.60 5.07
CA VAL A 72 3.47 -1.33 5.30
C VAL A 72 2.78 -0.66 6.48
N VAL A 73 1.61 -0.09 6.23
CA VAL A 73 0.79 0.52 7.30
C VAL A 73 -0.02 -0.56 8.00
N GLN A 74 -0.63 -1.44 7.21
CA GLN A 74 -1.52 -2.46 7.75
C GLN A 74 -1.70 -3.59 6.74
N VAL A 75 -1.81 -4.81 7.25
CA VAL A 75 -2.31 -5.95 6.48
C VAL A 75 -3.46 -6.52 7.30
N ILE A 76 -4.67 -6.47 6.76
CA ILE A 76 -5.85 -6.97 7.44
C ILE A 76 -6.63 -7.85 6.48
N GLY A 77 -6.74 -9.13 6.82
CA GLY A 77 -7.33 -10.12 5.92
C GLY A 77 -6.57 -10.11 4.59
N LYS A 78 -7.29 -9.83 3.51
CA LYS A 78 -6.73 -9.76 2.17
C LYS A 78 -6.56 -8.32 1.66
N LYS A 79 -6.46 -7.36 2.57
CA LYS A 79 -6.23 -5.95 2.23
C LYS A 79 -4.87 -5.51 2.73
N ILE A 80 -4.15 -4.78 1.89
CA ILE A 80 -2.82 -4.25 2.18
C ILE A 80 -2.89 -2.73 2.08
N VAL A 81 -2.32 -2.04 3.06
CA VAL A 81 -2.21 -0.57 3.03
C VAL A 81 -0.73 -0.19 3.05
N LEU A 82 -0.31 0.57 2.05
CA LEU A 82 1.06 1.05 1.92
C LEU A 82 1.09 2.57 1.95
N TYR A 83 2.19 3.11 2.48
CA TYR A 83 2.42 4.54 2.54
C TYR A 83 3.86 4.87 2.13
N ARG A 84 4.01 5.92 1.32
CA ARG A 84 5.31 6.52 1.01
C ARG A 84 5.12 8.02 0.88
N GLU A 85 5.98 8.79 1.55
CA GLU A 85 5.93 10.25 1.44
C GLU A 85 6.24 10.66 0.00
N GLY A 86 5.36 11.45 -0.59
CA GLY A 86 5.52 11.95 -1.94
C GLY A 86 6.52 13.09 -2.01
N LYS A 87 7.00 13.38 -3.22
CA LYS A 87 7.94 14.47 -3.47
C LYS A 87 7.26 15.83 -3.57
N ASP A 88 5.98 15.84 -3.95
CA ASP A 88 5.20 17.07 -4.08
C ASP A 88 4.68 17.48 -2.70
N LYS A 89 5.26 18.54 -2.15
CA LYS A 89 4.91 19.03 -0.82
C LYS A 89 3.46 19.50 -0.70
N ASN A 90 2.84 19.89 -1.81
CA ASN A 90 1.46 20.37 -1.80
C ASN A 90 0.44 19.24 -1.69
N LYS A 91 0.87 18.01 -1.98
CA LYS A 91 0.00 16.82 -1.93
C LYS A 91 0.29 15.93 -0.75
N ARG A 92 1.20 16.35 0.12
CA ARG A 92 1.66 15.53 1.24
C ARG A 92 0.57 15.37 2.29
N ILE A 93 0.38 14.12 2.74
CA ILE A 93 -0.45 13.85 3.91
C ILE A 93 0.31 14.36 5.13
N GLU A 94 -0.34 15.20 5.93
CA GLU A 94 0.28 15.70 7.14
C GLU A 94 0.14 14.66 8.24
N LEU A 95 1.28 14.13 8.71
CA LEU A 95 1.30 13.15 9.78
C LEU A 95 1.41 13.84 11.14
N PRO A 96 0.71 13.30 12.14
CA PRO A 96 0.81 13.84 13.50
C PRO A 96 2.19 13.63 14.13
#